data_d32ef9ddff97cb24852a3348daabcc5e
#
_entry.id   d32ef9ddff97cb24852a3348daabcc5e
#
_cell.length_a   1.000
_cell.length_b   1.000
_cell.length_c   1.000
_cell.angle_alpha   90.00
_cell.angle_beta   90.00
_cell.angle_gamma   90.00
#
_symmetry.space_group_name_H-M   'P 1'
#
loop_
_entity.id
_entity.type
_entity.pdbx_description
1 polymer ?
#
loop_
_entity_poly.entity_id
_entity_poly.type
_entity_poly.pdbx_seq_one_letter_code
_entity_poly.pdbx_strand_id
1 'polypeptide(L)'
;MKHTENTDLRAMLDTMQVGKLQAADLRTRLDGIASLLEAPALAALVAGLIDTHMLPTFPSPPLLRDASGRLLSPDADVFLAPEGAALDLPAWVALDFLEPALAAELQARFKITTRDELVSRLFLHYKLKAYRFGAVVDALVAATETEIARRPADALAIRREVIGVLFRLYRGGSSLEDRARKIELPTCGATTAPATSLYLSNAYPGGVLADAL
;
A
#
# COMPACT_ATOMS: atom_id res chain seq x y z
N MET A 1 -24.34 13.28 -32.00
CA MET A 1 -23.30 12.87 -32.94
C MET A 1 -22.23 11.93 -32.40
N LYS A 2 -22.07 11.73 -31.08
CA LYS A 2 -21.04 10.82 -30.51
C LYS A 2 -21.38 9.32 -30.49
N HIS A 3 -22.63 8.94 -30.75
CA HIS A 3 -23.04 7.52 -30.74
C HIS A 3 -22.82 6.79 -32.06
N THR A 4 -22.75 7.50 -33.18
CA THR A 4 -22.58 6.93 -34.52
C THR A 4 -21.16 6.45 -34.76
N GLU A 5 -20.14 7.20 -34.32
CA GLU A 5 -18.72 6.85 -34.51
C GLU A 5 -18.32 5.54 -33.82
N ASN A 6 -18.98 5.21 -32.69
CA ASN A 6 -18.69 3.98 -31.93
C ASN A 6 -19.32 2.74 -32.57
N THR A 7 -20.39 2.91 -33.36
CA THR A 7 -21.09 1.81 -34.04
C THR A 7 -20.31 1.41 -35.30
N ASP A 8 -19.77 2.39 -36.04
CA ASP A 8 -18.97 2.15 -37.26
C ASP A 8 -17.61 1.51 -36.92
N LEU A 9 -16.99 1.93 -35.79
CA LEU A 9 -15.75 1.31 -35.33
C LEU A 9 -15.99 -0.16 -34.91
N ARG A 10 -17.10 -0.47 -34.24
CA ARG A 10 -17.46 -1.84 -33.89
C ARG A 10 -17.74 -2.69 -35.14
N ALA A 11 -18.49 -2.18 -36.10
CA ALA A 11 -18.77 -2.87 -37.35
C ALA A 11 -17.46 -3.14 -38.12
N MET A 12 -16.52 -2.19 -38.15
CA MET A 12 -15.22 -2.34 -38.74
C MET A 12 -14.37 -3.41 -38.06
N LEU A 13 -14.34 -3.42 -36.69
CA LEU A 13 -13.61 -4.41 -35.92
C LEU A 13 -14.22 -5.81 -36.05
N ASP A 14 -15.54 -5.93 -36.13
CA ASP A 14 -16.25 -7.20 -36.41
C ASP A 14 -15.96 -7.70 -37.84
N THR A 15 -15.87 -6.81 -38.82
CA THR A 15 -15.54 -7.14 -40.22
C THR A 15 -14.06 -7.58 -40.35
N MET A 16 -13.18 -7.04 -39.52
CA MET A 16 -11.76 -7.42 -39.49
C MET A 16 -11.51 -8.70 -38.69
N GLN A 17 -12.56 -9.40 -38.25
CA GLN A 17 -12.46 -10.61 -37.42
C GLN A 17 -11.54 -10.43 -36.19
N VAL A 18 -11.46 -9.23 -35.66
CA VAL A 18 -10.81 -8.97 -34.39
C VAL A 18 -11.59 -9.73 -33.33
N GLY A 19 -11.07 -10.85 -32.89
CA GLY A 19 -11.72 -11.72 -31.93
C GLY A 19 -12.15 -10.91 -30.71
N LYS A 20 -13.40 -11.12 -30.26
CA LYS A 20 -13.90 -10.50 -29.03
C LYS A 20 -12.96 -10.92 -27.91
N LEU A 21 -12.18 -9.97 -27.38
CA LEU A 21 -11.35 -10.20 -26.21
C LEU A 21 -12.26 -10.72 -25.09
N GLN A 22 -12.03 -11.95 -24.68
CA GLN A 22 -12.70 -12.50 -23.52
C GLN A 22 -12.12 -11.81 -22.25
N ALA A 23 -12.90 -11.72 -21.19
CA ALA A 23 -12.48 -11.07 -19.96
C ALA A 23 -11.15 -11.64 -19.40
N ALA A 24 -10.90 -12.93 -19.60
CA ALA A 24 -9.64 -13.57 -19.23
C ALA A 24 -8.45 -13.11 -20.07
N ASP A 25 -8.64 -12.96 -21.40
CA ASP A 25 -7.59 -12.46 -22.31
C ASP A 25 -7.30 -10.99 -22.05
N LEU A 26 -8.32 -10.21 -21.72
CA LEU A 26 -8.16 -8.80 -21.34
C LEU A 26 -7.33 -8.68 -20.07
N ARG A 27 -7.59 -9.52 -19.08
CA ARG A 27 -6.84 -9.53 -17.82
C ARG A 27 -5.36 -9.75 -18.07
N THR A 28 -4.98 -10.83 -18.75
CA THR A 28 -3.58 -11.17 -19.01
C THR A 28 -2.85 -10.10 -19.81
N ARG A 29 -3.54 -9.46 -20.77
CA ARG A 29 -2.94 -8.39 -21.58
C ARG A 29 -2.81 -7.08 -20.81
N LEU A 30 -3.77 -6.76 -19.94
CA LEU A 30 -3.71 -5.56 -19.12
C LEU A 30 -2.60 -5.64 -18.07
N ASP A 31 -2.34 -6.82 -17.49
CA ASP A 31 -1.23 -7.03 -16.56
C ASP A 31 0.12 -6.70 -17.21
N GLY A 32 0.34 -7.22 -18.43
CA GLY A 32 1.55 -6.95 -19.19
C GLY A 32 1.71 -5.48 -19.58
N ILE A 33 0.61 -4.82 -19.94
CA ILE A 33 0.62 -3.39 -20.30
C ILE A 33 0.82 -2.51 -19.05
N ALA A 34 0.14 -2.81 -17.97
CA ALA A 34 0.18 -1.99 -16.75
C ALA A 34 1.59 -1.85 -16.16
N SER A 35 2.41 -2.91 -16.27
CA SER A 35 3.80 -2.88 -15.82
C SER A 35 4.72 -1.98 -16.64
N LEU A 36 4.33 -1.67 -17.87
CA LEU A 36 5.13 -0.87 -18.83
C LEU A 36 4.69 0.60 -18.89
N LEU A 37 3.50 0.92 -18.36
CA LEU A 37 2.96 2.28 -18.45
C LEU A 37 3.54 3.17 -17.35
N GLU A 38 3.83 4.41 -17.69
CA GLU A 38 4.09 5.47 -16.72
C GLU A 38 2.83 5.83 -15.93
N ALA A 39 2.97 6.43 -14.73
CA ALA A 39 1.86 6.73 -13.84
C ALA A 39 0.71 7.52 -14.52
N PRO A 40 0.94 8.56 -15.35
CA PRO A 40 -0.14 9.28 -16.01
C PRO A 40 -0.93 8.43 -17.02
N ALA A 41 -0.25 7.55 -17.76
CA ALA A 41 -0.88 6.67 -18.73
C ALA A 41 -1.66 5.55 -18.04
N LEU A 42 -1.09 4.99 -16.96
CA LEU A 42 -1.75 3.97 -16.15
C LEU A 42 -2.99 4.54 -15.44
N ALA A 43 -2.91 5.75 -14.89
CA ALA A 43 -4.04 6.44 -14.31
C ALA A 43 -5.16 6.70 -15.34
N ALA A 44 -4.79 7.08 -16.58
CA ALA A 44 -5.76 7.26 -17.64
C ALA A 44 -6.47 5.94 -18.02
N LEU A 45 -5.72 4.84 -18.07
CA LEU A 45 -6.27 3.51 -18.32
C LEU A 45 -7.26 3.10 -17.22
N VAL A 46 -6.85 3.17 -15.95
CA VAL A 46 -7.67 2.79 -14.80
C VAL A 46 -8.93 3.65 -14.75
N ALA A 47 -8.81 4.98 -14.84
CA ALA A 47 -9.94 5.88 -14.82
C ALA A 47 -10.90 5.62 -15.98
N GLY A 48 -10.37 5.43 -17.19
CA GLY A 48 -11.19 5.11 -18.37
C GLY A 48 -11.97 3.81 -18.23
N LEU A 49 -11.35 2.77 -17.68
CA LEU A 49 -12.01 1.48 -17.44
C LEU A 49 -13.11 1.58 -16.38
N ILE A 50 -12.90 2.38 -15.33
CA ILE A 50 -13.90 2.62 -14.29
C ILE A 50 -15.07 3.44 -14.85
N ASP A 51 -14.79 4.55 -15.55
CA ASP A 51 -15.81 5.46 -16.07
C ASP A 51 -16.67 4.81 -17.18
N THR A 52 -16.09 3.88 -17.92
CA THR A 52 -16.83 3.10 -18.95
C THR A 52 -17.48 1.84 -18.40
N HIS A 53 -17.40 1.60 -17.11
CA HIS A 53 -17.90 0.37 -16.46
C HIS A 53 -17.32 -0.92 -17.06
N MET A 54 -16.15 -0.84 -17.66
CA MET A 54 -15.45 -2.01 -18.21
C MET A 54 -14.62 -2.75 -17.15
N LEU A 55 -14.32 -2.10 -16.03
CA LEU A 55 -13.68 -2.77 -14.91
C LEU A 55 -14.74 -3.58 -14.15
N PRO A 56 -14.59 -4.91 -14.05
CA PRO A 56 -15.52 -5.70 -13.26
C PRO A 56 -15.46 -5.27 -11.79
N THR A 57 -16.58 -5.36 -11.12
CA THR A 57 -16.57 -5.38 -9.66
C THR A 57 -15.80 -6.62 -9.24
N PHE A 58 -14.90 -6.45 -8.31
CA PHE A 58 -14.02 -7.43 -7.71
C PHE A 58 -14.18 -8.92 -8.12
N PRO A 59 -13.12 -9.63 -8.52
CA PRO A 59 -11.73 -9.16 -8.59
C PRO A 59 -11.42 -8.44 -9.90
N SER A 60 -10.92 -7.21 -9.77
CA SER A 60 -10.42 -6.43 -10.91
C SER A 60 -9.05 -6.95 -11.37
N PRO A 61 -8.62 -6.70 -12.62
CA PRO A 61 -7.25 -6.96 -13.03
C PRO A 61 -6.26 -6.13 -12.18
N PRO A 62 -5.04 -6.62 -11.93
CA PRO A 62 -4.03 -5.91 -11.16
C PRO A 62 -3.44 -4.75 -11.97
N LEU A 63 -4.07 -3.59 -11.88
CA LEU A 63 -3.65 -2.36 -12.58
C LEU A 63 -3.03 -1.33 -11.63
N LEU A 64 -3.12 -1.55 -10.32
CA LEU A 64 -2.44 -0.70 -9.35
C LEU A 64 -1.03 -1.23 -9.10
N ARG A 65 -0.10 -0.34 -8.80
CA ARG A 65 1.28 -0.71 -8.48
C ARG A 65 1.82 0.06 -7.27
N ASP A 66 2.84 -0.50 -6.65
CA ASP A 66 3.59 0.15 -5.57
C ASP A 66 4.70 1.08 -6.11
N ALA A 67 5.40 1.75 -5.19
CA ALA A 67 6.50 2.65 -5.52
C ALA A 67 7.71 1.96 -6.19
N SER A 68 7.81 0.64 -6.12
CA SER A 68 8.84 -0.15 -6.82
C SER A 68 8.44 -0.55 -8.24
N GLY A 69 7.19 -0.24 -8.65
CA GLY A 69 6.62 -0.63 -9.94
C GLY A 69 5.99 -2.03 -9.96
N ARG A 70 5.95 -2.75 -8.81
CA ARG A 70 5.32 -4.05 -8.69
C ARG A 70 3.80 -3.91 -8.72
N LEU A 71 3.14 -4.68 -9.58
CA LEU A 71 1.67 -4.72 -9.61
C LEU A 71 1.12 -5.32 -8.31
N LEU A 72 0.13 -4.63 -7.77
CA LEU A 72 -0.55 -5.00 -6.53
C LEU A 72 -1.68 -5.99 -6.82
N SER A 73 -1.78 -7.04 -6.00
CA SER A 73 -2.91 -7.95 -6.10
C SER A 73 -4.21 -7.23 -5.76
N PRO A 74 -5.27 -7.36 -6.57
CA PRO A 74 -6.55 -6.76 -6.27
C PRO A 74 -7.19 -7.33 -4.99
N ASP A 75 -6.78 -8.54 -4.57
CA ASP A 75 -7.23 -9.19 -3.33
C ASP A 75 -6.50 -8.69 -2.08
N ALA A 76 -5.34 -8.06 -2.25
CA ALA A 76 -4.56 -7.55 -1.14
C ALA A 76 -5.17 -6.25 -0.58
N ASP A 77 -4.97 -6.04 0.70
CA ASP A 77 -5.26 -4.76 1.34
C ASP A 77 -4.20 -3.75 0.89
N VAL A 78 -4.59 -2.82 0.02
CA VAL A 78 -3.73 -1.75 -0.49
C VAL A 78 -4.01 -0.47 0.28
N PHE A 79 -2.97 0.22 0.73
CA PHE A 79 -3.10 1.47 1.46
C PHE A 79 -2.65 2.66 0.62
N LEU A 80 -3.29 3.81 0.81
CA LEU A 80 -2.72 5.08 0.37
C LEU A 80 -1.58 5.46 1.33
N ALA A 81 -0.39 5.68 0.80
CA ALA A 81 0.72 6.20 1.60
C ALA A 81 0.39 7.58 2.19
N PRO A 82 0.82 7.92 3.41
CA PRO A 82 0.63 9.25 3.95
C PRO A 82 1.36 10.30 3.10
N GLU A 83 0.84 11.52 3.05
CA GLU A 83 1.46 12.61 2.30
C GLU A 83 2.86 12.96 2.86
N GLY A 84 3.81 13.08 1.95
CA GLY A 84 5.17 13.53 2.26
C GLY A 84 5.97 12.57 3.16
N ALA A 85 5.54 11.33 3.34
CA ALA A 85 6.29 10.32 4.06
C ALA A 85 6.80 9.23 3.10
N ALA A 86 8.12 9.07 3.05
CA ALA A 86 8.68 7.82 2.56
C ALA A 86 8.36 6.73 3.59
N LEU A 87 7.59 5.73 3.18
CA LEU A 87 7.34 4.54 3.99
C LEU A 87 8.48 3.57 3.72
N ASP A 88 9.57 3.77 4.45
CA ASP A 88 10.70 2.85 4.44
C ASP A 88 10.40 1.71 5.43
N LEU A 89 9.66 0.72 4.94
CA LEU A 89 9.33 -0.48 5.70
C LEU A 89 10.33 -1.59 5.41
N PRO A 90 10.63 -2.43 6.41
CA PRO A 90 11.45 -3.62 6.19
C PRO A 90 10.84 -4.52 5.10
N ALA A 91 11.68 -5.13 4.28
CA ALA A 91 11.26 -5.96 3.15
C ALA A 91 10.40 -7.18 3.56
N TRP A 92 10.47 -7.59 4.83
CA TRP A 92 9.69 -8.69 5.39
C TRP A 92 8.30 -8.27 5.88
N VAL A 93 7.99 -6.97 5.86
CA VAL A 93 6.65 -6.45 6.20
C VAL A 93 5.81 -6.40 4.94
N ALA A 94 4.85 -7.30 4.84
CA ALA A 94 3.92 -7.37 3.71
C ALA A 94 2.79 -6.33 3.86
N LEU A 95 3.09 -5.08 3.54
CA LEU A 95 2.09 -4.01 3.42
C LEU A 95 2.21 -3.40 2.03
N ASP A 96 1.12 -3.41 1.32
CA ASP A 96 1.04 -2.87 -0.03
C ASP A 96 0.56 -1.41 0.00
N PHE A 97 1.38 -0.53 -0.56
CA PHE A 97 1.03 0.89 -0.70
C PHE A 97 0.93 1.27 -2.17
N LEU A 98 -0.13 1.99 -2.50
CA LEU A 98 -0.29 2.54 -3.83
C LEU A 98 0.84 3.54 -4.12
N GLU A 99 1.42 3.46 -5.31
CA GLU A 99 2.42 4.41 -5.80
C GLU A 99 1.91 5.85 -5.64
N PRO A 100 2.66 6.75 -4.97
CA PRO A 100 2.21 8.12 -4.73
C PRO A 100 1.94 8.91 -6.02
N ALA A 101 2.77 8.72 -7.05
CA ALA A 101 2.59 9.36 -8.36
C ALA A 101 1.29 8.89 -9.03
N LEU A 102 1.03 7.58 -9.01
CA LEU A 102 -0.21 7.02 -9.56
C LEU A 102 -1.44 7.52 -8.78
N ALA A 103 -1.35 7.62 -7.45
CA ALA A 103 -2.44 8.15 -6.63
C ALA A 103 -2.77 9.61 -6.99
N ALA A 104 -1.76 10.46 -7.16
CA ALA A 104 -1.93 11.86 -7.55
C ALA A 104 -2.57 11.99 -8.95
N GLU A 105 -2.12 11.21 -9.91
CA GLU A 105 -2.67 11.18 -11.26
C GLU A 105 -4.13 10.70 -11.30
N LEU A 106 -4.47 9.67 -10.49
CA LEU A 106 -5.85 9.20 -10.36
C LEU A 106 -6.75 10.26 -9.74
N GLN A 107 -6.29 10.98 -8.70
CA GLN A 107 -7.04 12.10 -8.12
C GLN A 107 -7.31 13.18 -9.17
N ALA A 108 -6.29 13.56 -9.94
CA ALA A 108 -6.44 14.55 -11.00
C ALA A 108 -7.44 14.09 -12.09
N ARG A 109 -7.37 12.83 -12.50
CA ARG A 109 -8.26 12.25 -13.54
C ARG A 109 -9.72 12.19 -13.09
N PHE A 110 -9.97 11.75 -11.86
CA PHE A 110 -11.31 11.70 -11.30
C PHE A 110 -11.83 13.07 -10.86
N LYS A 111 -10.99 14.12 -10.90
CA LYS A 111 -11.31 15.48 -10.42
C LYS A 111 -11.76 15.51 -8.98
N ILE A 112 -11.12 14.72 -8.14
CA ILE A 112 -11.36 14.61 -6.71
C ILE A 112 -10.25 15.33 -5.95
N THR A 113 -10.61 15.91 -4.81
CA THR A 113 -9.70 16.75 -4.02
C THR A 113 -9.21 16.06 -2.76
N THR A 114 -9.95 15.07 -2.28
CA THR A 114 -9.62 14.39 -1.03
C THR A 114 -9.16 12.97 -1.26
N ARG A 115 -8.32 12.48 -0.36
CA ARG A 115 -7.82 11.09 -0.40
C ARG A 115 -8.93 10.07 -0.09
N ASP A 116 -9.88 10.44 0.78
CA ASP A 116 -11.01 9.59 1.13
C ASP A 116 -11.95 9.37 -0.05
N GLU A 117 -12.13 10.38 -0.92
CA GLU A 117 -12.86 10.21 -2.17
C GLU A 117 -12.14 9.24 -3.12
N LEU A 118 -10.80 9.30 -3.22
CA LEU A 118 -10.03 8.35 -4.01
C LEU A 118 -10.20 6.92 -3.47
N VAL A 119 -10.10 6.75 -2.16
CA VAL A 119 -10.36 5.46 -1.51
C VAL A 119 -11.77 4.96 -1.86
N SER A 120 -12.78 5.80 -1.69
CA SER A 120 -14.17 5.45 -1.98
C SER A 120 -14.37 5.06 -3.45
N ARG A 121 -13.74 5.79 -4.38
CA ARG A 121 -13.84 5.55 -5.83
C ARG A 121 -13.22 4.23 -6.26
N LEU A 122 -12.10 3.85 -5.64
CA LEU A 122 -11.36 2.63 -5.97
C LEU A 122 -11.75 1.42 -5.14
N PHE A 123 -12.43 1.62 -4.00
CA PHE A 123 -12.76 0.56 -3.05
C PHE A 123 -13.52 -0.62 -3.66
N LEU A 124 -14.46 -0.34 -4.58
CA LEU A 124 -15.25 -1.37 -5.25
C LEU A 124 -14.43 -2.30 -6.16
N HIS A 125 -13.24 -1.86 -6.55
CA HIS A 125 -12.40 -2.56 -7.50
C HIS A 125 -11.12 -3.13 -6.87
N TYR A 126 -10.54 -2.48 -5.84
CA TYR A 126 -9.19 -2.74 -5.38
C TYR A 126 -9.01 -2.75 -3.86
N LYS A 127 -10.02 -2.92 -3.05
CA LYS A 127 -9.88 -2.92 -1.59
C LYS A 127 -8.92 -1.83 -1.03
N LEU A 128 -8.87 -0.67 -1.71
CA LEU A 128 -8.01 0.42 -1.31
C LEU A 128 -8.47 0.98 0.04
N LYS A 129 -7.53 1.20 0.94
CA LYS A 129 -7.78 1.71 2.29
C LYS A 129 -7.06 3.03 2.52
N ALA A 130 -7.68 3.91 3.28
CA ALA A 130 -6.98 5.08 3.80
C ALA A 130 -5.85 4.64 4.74
N TYR A 131 -4.75 5.39 4.73
CA TYR A 131 -3.67 5.18 5.68
C TYR A 131 -4.20 5.31 7.11
N ARG A 132 -3.92 4.28 7.89
CA ARG A 132 -4.17 4.28 9.34
C ARG A 132 -2.91 3.80 10.02
N PHE A 133 -2.29 4.68 10.79
CA PHE A 133 -1.07 4.33 11.51
C PHE A 133 -1.24 3.04 12.34
N GLY A 134 -2.38 2.88 12.99
CA GLY A 134 -2.68 1.68 13.74
C GLY A 134 -2.67 0.38 12.93
N ALA A 135 -3.10 0.41 11.67
CA ALA A 135 -3.05 -0.78 10.80
C ALA A 135 -1.60 -1.14 10.44
N VAL A 136 -0.75 -0.14 10.26
CA VAL A 136 0.70 -0.35 10.03
C VAL A 136 1.35 -0.94 11.27
N VAL A 137 1.03 -0.43 12.46
CA VAL A 137 1.54 -0.98 13.74
C VAL A 137 1.12 -2.43 13.91
N ASP A 138 -0.16 -2.75 13.67
CA ASP A 138 -0.66 -4.13 13.79
C ASP A 138 0.06 -5.07 12.82
N ALA A 139 0.27 -4.64 11.57
CA ALA A 139 1.00 -5.43 10.59
C ALA A 139 2.49 -5.58 10.92
N LEU A 140 3.14 -4.52 11.41
CA LEU A 140 4.52 -4.56 11.88
C LEU A 140 4.68 -5.55 13.06
N VAL A 141 3.79 -5.49 14.06
CA VAL A 141 3.83 -6.41 15.21
C VAL A 141 3.66 -7.85 14.75
N ALA A 142 2.65 -8.13 13.92
CA ALA A 142 2.41 -9.48 13.41
C ALA A 142 3.57 -10.03 12.57
N ALA A 143 4.13 -9.21 11.68
CA ALA A 143 5.27 -9.58 10.86
C ALA A 143 6.54 -9.77 11.69
N THR A 144 6.73 -8.98 12.75
CA THR A 144 7.87 -9.07 13.67
C THR A 144 7.95 -10.44 14.33
N GLU A 145 6.85 -10.94 14.89
CA GLU A 145 6.83 -12.24 15.54
C GLU A 145 7.11 -13.38 14.54
N THR A 146 6.58 -13.27 13.33
CA THR A 146 6.84 -14.25 12.25
C THR A 146 8.32 -14.23 11.85
N GLU A 147 8.92 -13.05 11.70
CA GLU A 147 10.31 -12.90 11.28
C GLU A 147 11.29 -13.33 12.38
N ILE A 148 10.98 -13.06 13.65
CA ILE A 148 11.77 -13.55 14.80
C ILE A 148 11.71 -15.07 14.87
N ALA A 149 10.55 -15.69 14.65
CA ALA A 149 10.45 -17.15 14.61
C ALA A 149 11.30 -17.76 13.49
N ARG A 150 11.42 -17.04 12.36
CA ARG A 150 12.26 -17.47 11.22
C ARG A 150 13.75 -17.28 11.47
N ARG A 151 14.13 -16.20 12.16
CA ARG A 151 15.52 -15.79 12.44
C ARG A 151 15.73 -15.46 13.91
N PRO A 152 15.68 -16.46 14.82
CA PRO A 152 15.73 -16.21 16.26
C PRO A 152 17.05 -15.56 16.73
N ALA A 153 18.16 -15.82 16.03
CA ALA A 153 19.44 -15.19 16.33
C ALA A 153 19.44 -13.68 16.10
N ASP A 154 18.59 -13.17 15.21
CA ASP A 154 18.50 -11.77 14.82
C ASP A 154 17.37 -11.02 15.59
N ALA A 155 16.71 -11.67 16.54
CA ALA A 155 15.52 -11.14 17.20
C ALA A 155 15.70 -9.70 17.74
N LEU A 156 16.87 -9.39 18.33
CA LEU A 156 17.16 -8.06 18.86
C LEU A 156 17.29 -7.02 17.73
N ALA A 157 17.96 -7.37 16.64
CA ALA A 157 18.14 -6.49 15.49
C ALA A 157 16.77 -6.20 14.82
N ILE A 158 15.95 -7.22 14.63
CA ILE A 158 14.59 -7.10 14.07
C ILE A 158 13.76 -6.14 14.92
N ARG A 159 13.76 -6.29 16.25
CA ARG A 159 13.01 -5.42 17.15
C ARG A 159 13.48 -3.96 17.10
N ARG A 160 14.80 -3.73 17.01
CA ARG A 160 15.36 -2.38 16.85
C ARG A 160 14.93 -1.75 15.53
N GLU A 161 14.95 -2.50 14.45
CA GLU A 161 14.49 -2.04 13.15
C GLU A 161 13.01 -1.61 13.19
N VAL A 162 12.14 -2.42 13.82
CA VAL A 162 10.71 -2.09 14.00
C VAL A 162 10.51 -0.80 14.79
N ILE A 163 11.24 -0.63 15.90
CA ILE A 163 11.15 0.59 16.70
C ILE A 163 11.56 1.80 15.88
N GLY A 164 12.65 1.71 15.12
CA GLY A 164 13.09 2.77 14.22
C GLY A 164 12.03 3.13 13.16
N VAL A 165 11.36 2.13 12.59
CA VAL A 165 10.25 2.35 11.65
C VAL A 165 9.08 3.05 12.33
N LEU A 166 8.65 2.56 13.49
CA LEU A 166 7.53 3.16 14.25
C LEU A 166 7.83 4.60 14.64
N PHE A 167 9.06 4.89 15.06
CA PHE A 167 9.47 6.25 15.39
C PHE A 167 9.42 7.20 14.17
N ARG A 168 9.89 6.75 13.01
CA ARG A 168 9.81 7.54 11.77
C ARG A 168 8.37 7.79 11.32
N LEU A 169 7.49 6.80 11.50
CA LEU A 169 6.09 6.90 11.09
C LEU A 169 5.20 7.62 12.10
N TYR A 170 5.64 7.72 13.35
CA TYR A 170 4.89 8.41 14.40
C TYR A 170 4.95 9.92 14.21
N ARG A 171 3.82 10.48 13.81
CA ARG A 171 3.66 11.94 13.70
C ARG A 171 2.56 12.39 14.65
N GLY A 172 2.88 12.49 15.94
CA GLY A 172 2.06 13.03 17.03
C GLY A 172 0.53 13.00 16.88
N GLY A 173 -0.20 12.66 17.94
CA GLY A 173 -1.67 12.75 17.97
C GLY A 173 -2.45 11.52 17.47
N SER A 174 -1.79 10.45 17.07
CA SER A 174 -2.47 9.17 16.84
C SER A 174 -2.60 8.39 18.17
N SER A 175 -3.73 7.71 18.36
CA SER A 175 -3.99 6.83 19.50
C SER A 175 -3.07 5.59 19.48
N LEU A 176 -1.80 5.83 19.75
CA LEU A 176 -0.77 4.79 19.78
C LEU A 176 -0.83 3.99 21.08
N GLU A 177 -1.38 4.59 22.13
CA GLU A 177 -1.22 4.12 23.50
C GLU A 177 -1.52 2.64 23.68
N ASP A 178 -2.64 2.16 23.20
CA ASP A 178 -3.02 0.75 23.43
C ASP A 178 -2.25 -0.25 22.54
N ARG A 179 -1.79 0.18 21.38
CA ARG A 179 -1.08 -0.67 20.40
C ARG A 179 0.42 -0.68 20.67
N ALA A 180 0.99 0.47 21.02
CA ALA A 180 2.38 0.57 21.45
C ALA A 180 2.66 -0.25 22.73
N ARG A 181 1.66 -0.42 23.57
CA ARG A 181 1.74 -1.25 24.80
C ARG A 181 2.06 -2.71 24.51
N LYS A 182 1.71 -3.21 23.33
CA LYS A 182 1.94 -4.61 22.93
C LYS A 182 3.34 -4.84 22.33
N ILE A 183 4.07 -3.78 22.04
CA ILE A 183 5.41 -3.88 21.45
C ILE A 183 6.39 -4.27 22.55
N GLU A 184 7.07 -5.38 22.36
CA GLU A 184 8.18 -5.77 23.20
C GLU A 184 9.45 -5.02 22.81
N LEU A 185 9.99 -4.27 23.74
CA LEU A 185 11.20 -3.49 23.57
C LEU A 185 12.41 -4.24 24.15
N PRO A 186 13.59 -4.13 23.52
CA PRO A 186 14.80 -4.69 24.08
C PRO A 186 15.19 -3.93 25.36
N THR A 187 15.61 -4.70 26.38
CA THR A 187 16.15 -4.18 27.64
C THR A 187 17.67 -4.23 27.67
N CYS A 188 18.29 -3.56 28.62
CA CYS A 188 19.76 -3.57 28.80
C CYS A 188 20.32 -4.98 29.09
N GLY A 189 19.49 -5.94 29.52
CA GLY A 189 19.90 -7.30 29.83
C GLY A 189 19.78 -8.30 28.67
N ALA A 190 19.71 -7.85 27.43
CA ALA A 190 19.46 -8.67 26.25
C ALA A 190 18.13 -9.46 26.29
N THR A 191 17.22 -9.09 27.18
CA THR A 191 15.84 -9.58 27.28
C THR A 191 14.90 -8.59 26.62
N THR A 192 13.64 -8.98 26.45
CA THR A 192 12.58 -8.09 25.99
C THR A 192 11.54 -7.90 27.07
N ALA A 193 10.89 -6.75 27.07
CA ALA A 193 9.78 -6.46 27.96
C ALA A 193 8.74 -5.59 27.24
N PRO A 194 7.45 -5.72 27.59
CA PRO A 194 6.40 -4.86 27.06
C PRO A 194 6.72 -3.39 27.34
N ALA A 195 6.44 -2.51 26.38
CA ALA A 195 6.68 -1.08 26.52
C ALA A 195 6.08 -0.48 27.81
N THR A 196 4.97 -1.03 28.27
CA THR A 196 4.30 -0.63 29.53
C THR A 196 5.06 -0.96 30.80
N SER A 197 5.97 -1.92 30.75
CA SER A 197 6.79 -2.34 31.89
C SER A 197 8.18 -1.68 31.92
N LEU A 198 8.48 -0.86 30.93
CA LEU A 198 9.76 -0.18 30.83
C LEU A 198 9.68 1.23 31.39
N TYR A 199 10.61 1.55 32.25
CA TYR A 199 10.79 2.90 32.78
C TYR A 199 11.93 3.57 32.04
N LEU A 200 11.66 4.72 31.45
CA LEU A 200 12.72 5.64 31.01
C LEU A 200 13.31 6.28 32.26
N SER A 201 14.44 5.77 32.72
CA SER A 201 15.17 6.39 33.80
C SER A 201 15.81 7.70 33.34
N ASN A 202 15.56 8.81 34.05
CA ASN A 202 16.30 10.06 33.87
C ASN A 202 17.81 9.93 34.13
N ALA A 203 18.26 8.77 34.59
CA ALA A 203 19.65 8.44 34.79
C ALA A 203 20.36 7.97 33.51
N TYR A 204 19.64 7.74 32.42
CA TYR A 204 20.25 7.43 31.14
C TYR A 204 20.63 8.74 30.42
N PRO A 205 21.92 9.04 30.25
CA PRO A 205 22.33 10.17 29.43
C PRO A 205 21.78 9.95 28.01
N GLY A 206 21.20 11.00 27.42
CA GLY A 206 20.47 10.95 26.14
C GLY A 206 21.25 10.38 24.94
N GLY A 207 22.56 10.17 25.06
CA GLY A 207 23.40 9.56 24.05
C GLY A 207 23.15 8.07 23.83
N VAL A 208 22.80 7.32 24.86
CA VAL A 208 22.65 5.86 24.76
C VAL A 208 21.37 5.46 24.00
N LEU A 209 20.35 6.30 24.04
CA LEU A 209 19.13 6.10 23.24
C LEU A 209 19.28 6.62 21.81
N ALA A 210 20.03 7.68 21.61
CA ALA A 210 20.32 8.23 20.28
C ALA A 210 21.23 7.31 19.45
N ASP A 211 22.14 6.58 20.09
CA ASP A 211 23.03 5.61 19.42
C ASP A 211 22.34 4.23 19.22
N ALA A 212 21.17 4.00 19.83
CA ALA A 212 20.40 2.77 19.70
C ALA A 212 19.20 2.89 18.75
N LEU A 213 18.89 4.10 18.34
CA LEU A 213 17.85 4.46 17.36
C LEU A 213 18.46 4.92 16.04
#